data_5f57de675a5638e8a4707315a062c803
#
_entry.id   5f57de675a5638e8a4707315a062c803
#
_cell.length_a   1.000
_cell.length_b   1.000
_cell.length_c   1.000
_cell.angle_alpha   90.00
_cell.angle_beta   90.00
_cell.angle_gamma   90.00
#
_symmetry.space_group_name_H-M   'P 1'
#
loop_
_entity.id
_entity.type
_entity.pdbx_description
1 polymer ?
#
loop_
_entity_poly.entity_id
_entity_poly.type
_entity_poly.pdbx_seq_one_letter_code
_entity_poly.pdbx_strand_id
1 'polypeptide(L)' 'MKGCNLIVITEGGVDFGFGHVTRCLAIASEFESLGFNIGFIVNGDRSIDAILAGKSFTIFNWNHEQRKLISH' A
#
# COMPACT_ATOMS: atom_id res chain seq x y z
N MET A 1 10.42 -3.00 -6.38
CA MET A 1 9.22 -3.51 -7.08
C MET A 1 9.46 -3.52 -8.57
N LYS A 2 9.83 -4.67 -9.03
CA LYS A 2 10.19 -4.89 -10.43
C LYS A 2 8.96 -4.71 -11.33
N GLY A 3 9.11 -3.99 -12.41
CA GLY A 3 8.02 -3.76 -13.36
C GLY A 3 7.12 -2.58 -13.06
N CYS A 4 7.34 -1.88 -11.94
CA CYS A 4 6.54 -0.70 -11.60
C CYS A 4 7.18 0.57 -12.13
N ASN A 5 6.35 1.46 -12.67
CA ASN A 5 6.77 2.78 -13.15
C ASN A 5 6.65 3.84 -12.07
N LEU A 6 5.75 3.63 -11.12
CA LEU A 6 5.44 4.58 -10.06
C LEU A 6 5.31 3.83 -8.76
N ILE A 7 5.99 4.30 -7.73
CA ILE A 7 5.91 3.71 -6.40
C ILE A 7 5.32 4.74 -5.45
N VAL A 8 4.26 4.34 -4.76
CA VAL A 8 3.59 5.17 -3.74
C VAL A 8 3.94 4.60 -2.38
N ILE A 9 4.44 5.43 -1.49
CA ILE A 9 4.84 5.03 -0.14
C ILE A 9 3.99 5.80 0.86
N THR A 10 3.35 5.08 1.79
CA THR A 10 2.45 5.69 2.76
C THR A 10 2.40 4.89 4.06
N GLU A 11 1.73 5.46 5.05
CA GLU A 11 1.47 4.81 6.34
C GLU A 11 -0.02 4.89 6.65
N GLY A 12 -0.51 3.91 7.42
CA GLY A 12 -1.90 3.90 7.84
C GLY A 12 -2.17 2.87 8.91
N GLY A 13 -3.38 2.87 9.43
CA GLY A 13 -3.80 1.93 10.45
C GLY A 13 -4.49 2.63 11.62
N VAL A 14 -4.72 1.87 12.68
CA VAL A 14 -5.44 2.36 13.87
C VAL A 14 -4.74 3.58 14.49
N ASP A 15 -3.40 3.53 14.58
CA ASP A 15 -2.63 4.61 15.22
C ASP A 15 -2.44 5.83 14.34
N PHE A 16 -2.45 5.66 13.02
CA PHE A 16 -2.18 6.74 12.06
C PHE A 16 -3.43 7.23 11.35
N GLY A 17 -4.55 6.49 11.49
CA GLY A 17 -5.76 6.76 10.74
C GLY A 17 -5.69 6.22 9.31
N PHE A 18 -6.80 6.33 8.60
CA PHE A 18 -6.93 5.76 7.27
C PHE A 18 -6.99 6.79 6.15
N GLY A 19 -7.17 8.07 6.51
CA GLY A 19 -7.34 9.12 5.53
C GLY A 19 -6.16 9.27 4.58
N HIS A 20 -4.94 9.11 5.10
CA HIS A 20 -3.73 9.22 4.30
C HIS A 20 -3.61 8.08 3.29
N VAL A 21 -3.83 6.84 3.75
CA VAL A 21 -3.80 5.67 2.87
C VAL A 21 -4.88 5.77 1.79
N THR A 22 -6.09 6.15 2.17
CA THR A 22 -7.21 6.28 1.24
C THR A 22 -6.91 7.31 0.15
N ARG A 23 -6.32 8.44 0.54
CA ARG A 23 -5.94 9.49 -0.39
C ARG A 23 -4.85 9.02 -1.36
N CYS A 24 -3.85 8.31 -0.83
CA CYS A 24 -2.79 7.76 -1.67
C CYS A 24 -3.32 6.71 -2.64
N LEU A 25 -4.28 5.89 -2.22
CA LEU A 25 -4.92 4.92 -3.09
C LEU A 25 -5.67 5.60 -4.23
N ALA A 26 -6.36 6.71 -3.94
CA ALA A 26 -7.07 7.46 -4.97
C ALA A 26 -6.11 8.01 -6.01
N ILE A 27 -4.99 8.57 -5.56
CA ILE A 27 -3.95 9.09 -6.45
C ILE A 27 -3.35 7.97 -7.29
N ALA A 28 -3.02 6.84 -6.66
CA ALA A 28 -2.46 5.69 -7.36
C ALA A 28 -3.42 5.17 -8.43
N SER A 29 -4.71 5.10 -8.12
CA SER A 29 -5.72 4.65 -9.07
C SER A 29 -5.81 5.57 -10.28
N GLU A 30 -5.66 6.87 -10.09
CA GLU A 30 -5.64 7.83 -11.19
C GLU A 30 -4.45 7.60 -12.11
N PHE A 31 -3.26 7.41 -11.55
CA PHE A 31 -2.08 7.14 -12.35
C PHE A 31 -2.17 5.79 -13.05
N GLU A 32 -2.77 4.80 -12.41
CA GLU A 32 -2.99 3.50 -13.05
C GLU A 32 -3.88 3.66 -14.29
N SER A 33 -4.92 4.47 -14.21
CA SER A 33 -5.80 4.71 -15.34
C SER A 33 -5.11 5.44 -16.50
N LEU A 34 -3.98 6.09 -16.21
CA LEU A 34 -3.15 6.74 -17.23
C LEU A 34 -2.11 5.80 -17.82
N GLY A 35 -2.10 4.53 -17.42
CA GLY A 35 -1.20 3.53 -17.96
C GLY A 35 0.02 3.23 -17.12
N PHE A 36 0.14 3.80 -15.92
CA PHE A 36 1.26 3.51 -15.03
C PHE A 36 1.05 2.17 -14.33
N ASN A 37 2.14 1.44 -14.16
CA ASN A 37 2.17 0.23 -13.33
C ASN A 37 2.55 0.64 -11.91
N ILE A 38 1.66 0.44 -10.96
CA ILE A 38 1.76 0.98 -9.62
C ILE A 38 2.34 -0.05 -8.65
N GLY A 39 3.38 0.36 -7.93
CA GLY A 39 3.84 -0.33 -6.73
C GLY A 39 3.40 0.47 -5.51
N PHE A 40 2.83 -0.18 -4.53
CA PHE A 40 2.29 0.47 -3.34
C PHE A 40 2.98 -0.10 -2.11
N ILE A 41 3.78 0.72 -1.45
CA ILE A 41 4.47 0.34 -0.21
C ILE A 41 3.76 1.02 0.93
N VAL A 42 3.27 0.24 1.87
CA VAL A 42 2.54 0.76 3.00
C VAL A 42 3.11 0.22 4.30
N ASN A 43 3.19 1.08 5.31
CA ASN A 43 3.53 0.70 6.66
C ASN A 43 2.27 0.81 7.50
N GLY A 44 1.59 -0.32 7.71
CA GLY A 44 0.33 -0.30 8.43
C GLY A 44 0.04 -1.62 9.10
N ASP A 45 -0.89 -1.58 10.03
CA ASP A 45 -1.33 -2.77 10.73
C ASP A 45 -2.35 -3.56 9.90
N ARG A 46 -2.92 -4.62 10.48
CA ARG A 46 -3.87 -5.47 9.78
C ARG A 46 -5.15 -4.76 9.35
N SER A 47 -5.47 -3.65 10.01
CA SER A 47 -6.70 -2.93 9.70
C SER A 47 -6.73 -2.36 8.30
N ILE A 48 -5.56 -2.13 7.68
CA ILE A 48 -5.52 -1.60 6.31
C ILE A 48 -5.65 -2.69 5.26
N ASP A 49 -5.53 -3.96 5.62
CA ASP A 49 -5.59 -5.06 4.64
C ASP A 49 -6.93 -5.05 3.88
N ALA A 50 -8.02 -4.77 4.59
CA ALA A 50 -9.34 -4.70 3.97
C ALA A 50 -9.44 -3.55 2.95
N ILE A 51 -8.77 -2.43 3.25
CA ILE A 51 -8.76 -1.26 2.37
C ILE A 51 -7.98 -1.56 1.09
N LEU A 52 -6.92 -2.35 1.21
CA LEU A 52 -6.06 -2.69 0.08
C LEU A 52 -6.60 -3.86 -0.74
N ALA A 53 -7.55 -4.61 -0.20
CA ALA A 53 -8.10 -5.78 -0.89
C ALA A 53 -8.77 -5.38 -2.20
N GLY A 54 -8.60 -6.20 -3.23
CA GLY A 54 -9.21 -5.97 -4.54
C GLY A 54 -8.50 -4.96 -5.42
N LYS A 55 -7.39 -4.39 -4.96
CA LYS A 55 -6.59 -3.48 -5.79
C LYS A 55 -5.68 -4.28 -6.70
N SER A 56 -5.49 -3.77 -7.93
CA SER A 56 -4.63 -4.41 -8.93
C SER A 56 -3.15 -4.03 -8.78
N PHE A 57 -2.82 -3.18 -7.82
CA PHE A 57 -1.44 -2.76 -7.59
C PHE A 57 -0.58 -3.90 -7.04
N THR A 58 0.71 -3.83 -7.27
CA THR A 58 1.67 -4.64 -6.52
C THR A 58 1.82 -3.99 -5.14
N ILE A 59 1.42 -4.70 -4.09
CA ILE A 59 1.35 -4.15 -2.74
C ILE A 59 2.35 -4.83 -1.84
N PHE A 60 3.11 -4.03 -1.09
CA PHE A 60 4.04 -4.50 -0.08
C PHE A 60 3.70 -3.78 1.24
N ASN A 61 3.28 -4.55 2.24
CA ASN A 61 3.02 -3.99 3.57
C ASN A 61 4.25 -4.23 4.43
N TRP A 62 5.02 -3.18 4.66
CA TRP A 62 6.27 -3.23 5.39
C TRP A 62 6.11 -3.80 6.80
N ASN A 63 5.10 -3.34 7.51
CA ASN A 63 4.85 -3.79 8.88
C ASN A 63 4.56 -5.29 8.94
N HIS A 64 3.75 -5.79 8.01
CA HIS A 64 3.43 -7.20 7.91
C HIS A 64 4.68 -8.04 7.64
N GLU A 65 5.52 -7.60 6.71
CA GLU A 65 6.75 -8.31 6.37
C GLU A 65 7.75 -8.27 7.51
N GLN A 66 7.85 -7.15 8.22
CA GLN A 66 8.70 -7.01 9.40
C GLN A 66 8.28 -8.01 10.49
N ARG A 67 7.00 -8.15 10.73
CA ARG A 67 6.50 -9.09 11.73
C ARG A 67 6.82 -10.53 11.37
N LYS A 68 6.77 -10.88 10.10
CA LYS A 68 7.18 -12.21 9.64
C LYS A 68 8.63 -12.50 9.96
N LEU A 69 9.50 -11.53 9.77
CA LEU A 69 10.93 -11.67 10.03
C LEU A 69 11.23 -11.80 11.51
N ILE A 70 10.50 -11.07 12.35
CA ILE A 70 10.72 -11.02 13.79
C ILE A 70 10.16 -12.26 14.50
N SER A 71 9.09 -12.84 13.96
CA SER A 71 8.40 -13.96 14.61
C SER A 71 9.12 -15.29 14.46
N HIS A 72 10.28 -15.30 13.92
CA HIS A 72 11.15 -16.47 13.93
C HIS A 72 11.98 -16.50 15.22
#